data_e3c4cad4565dfce40a5e6a03a1ff0cdd
#
_entry.id   e3c4cad4565dfce40a5e6a03a1ff0cdd
#
_cell.length_a   1.000
_cell.length_b   1.000
_cell.length_c   1.000
_cell.angle_alpha   90.00
_cell.angle_beta   90.00
_cell.angle_gamma   90.00
#
_symmetry.space_group_name_H-M   'P 1'
#
loop_
_entity.id
_entity.type
_entity.pdbx_description
1 polymer ?
#
loop_
_entity_poly.entity_id
_entity_poly.type
_entity_poly.pdbx_seq_one_letter_code
_entity_poly.pdbx_strand_id
1 'polypeptide(L)'
;MKLKNFHRLAALGLAVGMTTALAACGNTAETAESTAETAESTEAASSEAADAATDETAADAEYAYLADFSFSDAFDENGYLKGVTATDYVTLPDDYADITIDADLGQVSEEDIDNYITSNVLSKFSTTEQITDRAAADGDTVNIDYVGRIDGVAFDGGDTKGNGADLTLGSGTYVDNFEEQIVGHNPGETFDVTVTFPEDYGNEDLNGKEAVFETTLNYIENTVTPELSDEWVAENLAATMSLNNVDELKAFVKSTMLYDNQASDVYTALHDKVSYADELPQTALDYYRDVLLYRIYTYAQNYGTDMATLLSSGMMGATYDSVDAYLDDATDSIKSITQQALLMQAVAEKMGFKCDTDTMNADFGRYYGTTDPSQYVSAYGENYIKMNVLQSDVMQNLIDNVKYE
;
A
#
# COMPACT_ATOMS: atom_id res chain seq x y z
N MET A 1 18.62 12.24 8.79
CA MET A 1 17.80 12.30 7.58
C MET A 1 17.69 10.95 6.86
N LYS A 2 18.28 9.86 7.40
CA LYS A 2 18.33 8.51 6.78
C LYS A 2 17.18 7.56 7.16
N LEU A 3 16.30 7.89 8.11
CA LEU A 3 15.25 6.98 8.61
C LEU A 3 13.88 7.12 7.92
N LYS A 4 13.62 8.18 7.15
CA LYS A 4 12.28 8.46 6.59
C LYS A 4 11.85 7.55 5.41
N ASN A 5 12.76 6.87 4.73
CA ASN A 5 12.44 6.10 3.52
C ASN A 5 12.24 4.60 3.75
N PHE A 6 12.50 4.11 4.97
CA PHE A 6 12.46 2.68 5.29
C PHE A 6 11.05 2.10 5.45
N HIS A 7 10.08 2.94 5.78
CA HIS A 7 8.69 2.50 6.01
C HIS A 7 7.95 1.99 4.76
N ARG A 8 8.53 2.16 3.57
CA ARG A 8 7.92 1.74 2.30
C ARG A 8 8.28 0.31 1.86
N LEU A 9 9.38 -0.27 2.36
CA LEU A 9 9.70 -1.70 2.13
C LEU A 9 8.80 -2.62 2.98
N ALA A 10 8.49 -2.19 4.19
CA ALA A 10 7.61 -2.91 5.11
C ALA A 10 6.14 -2.99 4.65
N ALA A 11 5.70 -2.09 3.77
CA ALA A 11 4.33 -2.11 3.24
C ALA A 11 4.06 -3.29 2.28
N LEU A 12 5.10 -3.91 1.71
CA LEU A 12 4.95 -5.06 0.80
C LEU A 12 4.59 -6.36 1.54
N GLY A 13 5.11 -6.58 2.76
CA GLY A 13 4.76 -7.77 3.56
C GLY A 13 3.37 -7.70 4.22
N LEU A 14 2.90 -6.49 4.57
CA LEU A 14 1.55 -6.26 5.13
C LEU A 14 0.43 -6.39 4.06
N ALA A 15 0.76 -6.14 2.79
CA ALA A 15 -0.21 -6.23 1.70
C ALA A 15 -0.70 -7.66 1.46
N VAL A 16 0.13 -8.67 1.67
CA VAL A 16 -0.25 -10.08 1.41
C VAL A 16 -1.23 -10.61 2.45
N GLY A 17 -1.12 -10.24 3.72
CA GLY A 17 -2.09 -10.64 4.76
C GLY A 17 -3.42 -9.87 4.72
N MET A 18 -3.43 -8.62 4.19
CA MET A 18 -4.63 -7.78 4.13
C MET A 18 -5.28 -7.72 2.73
N THR A 19 -4.52 -7.91 1.62
CA THR A 19 -5.05 -7.79 0.27
C THR A 19 -5.74 -9.05 -0.24
N THR A 20 -5.39 -10.23 0.24
CA THR A 20 -6.14 -11.45 -0.09
C THR A 20 -7.56 -11.45 0.48
N ALA A 21 -7.80 -10.72 1.59
CA ALA A 21 -9.12 -10.59 2.18
C ALA A 21 -10.02 -9.55 1.50
N LEU A 22 -9.47 -8.62 0.70
CA LEU A 22 -10.21 -7.52 0.05
C LEU A 22 -10.39 -7.71 -1.47
N ALA A 23 -9.68 -8.66 -2.10
CA ALA A 23 -9.80 -8.93 -3.53
C ALA A 23 -11.02 -9.79 -3.91
N ALA A 24 -11.78 -10.30 -2.93
CA ALA A 24 -12.95 -11.15 -3.18
C ALA A 24 -14.25 -10.41 -3.54
N CYS A 25 -14.27 -9.08 -3.51
CA CYS A 25 -15.46 -8.31 -3.88
C CYS A 25 -15.15 -7.38 -5.05
N GLY A 26 -15.54 -7.80 -6.26
CA GLY A 26 -15.68 -6.91 -7.41
C GLY A 26 -14.85 -7.30 -8.64
N ASN A 27 -15.52 -8.00 -9.53
CA ASN A 27 -15.06 -8.27 -10.89
C ASN A 27 -14.97 -6.96 -11.67
N THR A 28 -13.77 -6.45 -11.91
CA THR A 28 -13.31 -5.80 -13.16
C THR A 28 -11.89 -5.28 -12.97
N ALA A 29 -11.00 -5.73 -13.83
CA ALA A 29 -9.63 -5.28 -13.91
C ALA A 29 -9.57 -3.84 -14.42
N GLU A 30 -9.03 -2.92 -13.62
CA GLU A 30 -8.29 -1.77 -14.11
C GLU A 30 -7.32 -1.30 -13.01
N THR A 31 -6.08 -1.15 -13.41
CA THR A 31 -4.94 -0.74 -12.62
C THR A 31 -5.19 0.61 -11.94
N ALA A 32 -5.29 0.61 -10.61
CA ALA A 32 -5.23 1.83 -9.83
C ALA A 32 -3.92 1.84 -9.01
N GLU A 33 -3.00 2.69 -9.40
CA GLU A 33 -1.82 3.07 -8.64
C GLU A 33 -2.23 3.58 -7.26
N SER A 34 -1.77 2.89 -6.21
CA SER A 34 -2.02 3.27 -4.82
C SER A 34 -1.03 4.37 -4.42
N THR A 35 -1.48 5.60 -4.42
CA THR A 35 -0.82 6.69 -3.68
C THR A 35 -1.19 6.56 -2.20
N ALA A 36 -0.28 5.98 -1.41
CA ALA A 36 -0.36 6.04 0.05
C ALA A 36 0.28 7.35 0.52
N GLU A 37 -0.55 8.33 0.81
CA GLU A 37 -0.14 9.59 1.41
C GLU A 37 0.17 9.39 2.90
N THR A 38 1.33 9.88 3.30
CA THR A 38 1.95 9.81 4.64
C THR A 38 1.15 10.60 5.66
N ALA A 39 0.77 9.96 6.76
CA ALA A 39 0.36 10.67 7.97
C ALA A 39 1.60 11.23 8.68
N GLU A 40 1.82 12.52 8.57
CA GLU A 40 2.84 13.27 9.30
C GLU A 40 2.30 13.63 10.69
N SER A 41 2.97 13.17 11.74
CA SER A 41 2.71 13.62 13.11
C SER A 41 3.18 15.05 13.28
N THR A 42 2.27 15.99 13.44
CA THR A 42 2.58 17.35 13.92
C THR A 42 2.30 17.46 15.41
N GLU A 43 3.35 17.85 16.15
CA GLU A 43 3.30 18.28 17.54
C GLU A 43 2.36 19.49 17.75
N ALA A 44 1.78 19.51 18.92
CA ALA A 44 0.80 20.45 19.41
C ALA A 44 1.13 21.94 19.21
N ALA A 45 0.19 22.66 18.61
CA ALA A 45 0.03 24.10 18.86
C ALA A 45 -1.39 24.32 19.39
N SER A 46 -1.45 24.68 20.67
CA SER A 46 -2.66 25.14 21.34
C SER A 46 -3.14 26.46 20.75
N SER A 47 -4.34 26.52 20.21
CA SER A 47 -5.11 27.76 20.16
C SER A 47 -6.59 27.45 20.20
N GLU A 48 -7.28 28.15 21.07
CA GLU A 48 -8.72 28.19 21.29
C GLU A 48 -9.51 28.11 19.97
N ALA A 49 -10.29 27.07 19.81
CA ALA A 49 -11.38 27.04 18.84
C ALA A 49 -12.69 26.84 19.59
N ALA A 50 -13.59 27.73 19.29
CA ALA A 50 -14.90 27.88 19.85
C ALA A 50 -15.75 26.60 19.69
N ASP A 51 -16.50 26.36 20.76
CA ASP A 51 -17.70 25.56 20.90
C ASP A 51 -18.56 25.52 19.61
N ALA A 52 -18.40 24.46 18.84
CA ALA A 52 -19.41 23.99 17.89
C ALA A 52 -19.78 22.60 18.39
N ALA A 53 -20.81 22.52 19.23
CA ALA A 53 -21.47 21.28 19.55
C ALA A 53 -22.02 20.70 18.24
N THR A 54 -21.28 19.75 17.64
CA THR A 54 -21.82 18.87 16.63
C THR A 54 -22.85 17.97 17.33
N ASP A 55 -24.08 18.01 16.85
CA ASP A 55 -25.16 17.10 17.22
C ASP A 55 -24.66 15.68 16.89
N GLU A 56 -24.16 14.94 17.91
CA GLU A 56 -23.81 13.54 17.76
C GLU A 56 -25.10 12.81 17.33
N THR A 57 -25.12 12.36 16.07
CA THR A 57 -26.26 11.60 15.58
C THR A 57 -26.31 10.28 16.34
N ALA A 58 -27.53 9.76 16.58
CA ALA A 58 -27.74 8.50 17.32
C ALA A 58 -26.98 7.31 16.71
N ALA A 59 -26.61 7.40 15.43
CA ALA A 59 -25.80 6.41 14.70
C ALA A 59 -24.33 6.38 15.18
N ASP A 60 -23.71 7.53 15.53
CA ASP A 60 -22.34 7.55 16.02
C ASP A 60 -22.22 7.00 17.45
N ALA A 61 -23.28 7.11 18.25
CA ALA A 61 -23.32 6.56 19.61
C ALA A 61 -23.27 5.02 19.61
N GLU A 62 -23.82 4.35 18.59
CA GLU A 62 -23.81 2.88 18.46
C GLU A 62 -22.40 2.34 18.23
N TYR A 63 -21.57 3.07 17.47
CA TYR A 63 -20.22 2.66 17.09
C TYR A 63 -19.12 3.35 17.91
N ALA A 64 -19.49 4.06 18.99
CA ALA A 64 -18.54 4.76 19.86
C ALA A 64 -17.47 3.84 20.47
N TYR A 65 -17.79 2.54 20.66
CA TYR A 65 -16.85 1.54 21.17
C TYR A 65 -15.61 1.34 20.25
N LEU A 66 -15.73 1.71 18.96
CA LEU A 66 -14.62 1.60 18.02
C LEU A 66 -13.46 2.56 18.36
N ALA A 67 -13.71 3.61 19.15
CA ALA A 67 -12.64 4.48 19.64
C ALA A 67 -11.61 3.72 20.50
N ASP A 68 -12.05 2.66 21.19
CA ASP A 68 -11.22 1.80 22.04
C ASP A 68 -10.87 0.46 21.35
N PHE A 69 -11.10 0.34 20.03
CA PHE A 69 -10.84 -0.90 19.31
C PHE A 69 -9.35 -1.25 19.33
N SER A 70 -9.05 -2.51 19.59
CA SER A 70 -7.69 -3.05 19.58
C SER A 70 -7.61 -4.26 18.65
N PHE A 71 -6.73 -4.19 17.67
CA PHE A 71 -6.44 -5.33 16.79
C PHE A 71 -5.97 -6.56 17.57
N SER A 72 -5.27 -6.35 18.67
CA SER A 72 -4.60 -7.42 19.44
C SER A 72 -5.50 -8.16 20.40
N ASP A 73 -6.66 -7.58 20.79
CA ASP A 73 -7.47 -8.10 21.88
C ASP A 73 -8.16 -9.43 21.57
N ALA A 74 -8.37 -9.73 20.29
CA ALA A 74 -8.96 -10.99 19.84
C ALA A 74 -7.98 -12.18 19.88
N PHE A 75 -6.68 -11.94 20.03
CA PHE A 75 -5.65 -12.99 19.93
C PHE A 75 -4.98 -13.26 21.26
N ASP A 76 -4.61 -14.53 21.48
CA ASP A 76 -3.86 -14.98 22.65
C ASP A 76 -2.34 -14.77 22.47
N GLU A 77 -1.58 -15.19 23.48
CA GLU A 77 -0.12 -15.07 23.52
C GLU A 77 0.63 -15.90 22.48
N ASN A 78 -0.05 -16.82 21.79
CA ASN A 78 0.51 -17.66 20.72
C ASN A 78 0.07 -17.23 19.31
N GLY A 79 -0.70 -16.14 19.19
CA GLY A 79 -1.26 -15.65 17.92
C GLY A 79 -2.55 -16.34 17.48
N TYR A 80 -3.22 -17.09 18.35
CA TYR A 80 -4.49 -17.74 18.05
C TYR A 80 -5.68 -16.88 18.48
N LEU A 81 -6.80 -17.02 17.78
CA LEU A 81 -8.08 -16.44 18.22
C LEU A 81 -8.45 -16.96 19.62
N LYS A 82 -8.66 -16.05 20.57
CA LYS A 82 -8.97 -16.39 21.98
C LYS A 82 -10.22 -17.24 22.10
N GLY A 83 -10.07 -18.37 22.76
CA GLY A 83 -11.20 -19.27 23.05
C GLY A 83 -11.75 -19.99 21.84
N VAL A 84 -11.04 -19.96 20.70
CA VAL A 84 -11.41 -20.66 19.48
C VAL A 84 -10.41 -21.77 19.22
N THR A 85 -10.88 -23.01 19.15
CA THR A 85 -10.14 -24.15 18.59
C THR A 85 -10.59 -24.27 17.13
N ALA A 86 -9.72 -23.86 16.20
CA ALA A 86 -10.14 -23.73 14.79
C ALA A 86 -10.46 -25.08 14.14
N THR A 87 -9.83 -26.16 14.61
CA THR A 87 -10.14 -27.55 14.16
C THR A 87 -11.54 -28.03 14.57
N ASP A 88 -12.28 -27.30 15.42
CA ASP A 88 -13.69 -27.58 15.67
C ASP A 88 -14.60 -27.01 14.57
N TYR A 89 -14.10 -26.06 13.78
CA TYR A 89 -14.85 -25.35 12.73
C TYR A 89 -14.34 -25.65 11.31
N VAL A 90 -13.11 -26.16 11.19
CA VAL A 90 -12.47 -26.50 9.91
C VAL A 90 -12.06 -27.97 9.92
N THR A 91 -12.63 -28.74 9.02
CA THR A 91 -12.23 -30.14 8.83
C THR A 91 -11.08 -30.22 7.84
N LEU A 92 -9.90 -30.57 8.32
CA LEU A 92 -8.71 -30.82 7.51
C LEU A 92 -8.61 -32.31 7.18
N PRO A 93 -8.61 -32.74 5.90
CA PRO A 93 -8.33 -34.13 5.54
C PRO A 93 -6.87 -34.49 5.86
N ASP A 94 -6.54 -35.79 5.88
CA ASP A 94 -5.18 -36.22 6.24
C ASP A 94 -4.12 -35.76 5.21
N ASP A 95 -4.53 -35.54 3.96
CA ASP A 95 -3.69 -35.07 2.85
C ASP A 95 -3.83 -33.55 2.58
N TYR A 96 -4.29 -32.77 3.55
CA TYR A 96 -4.52 -31.32 3.38
C TYR A 96 -3.27 -30.59 2.87
N ALA A 97 -2.08 -31.01 3.32
CA ALA A 97 -0.81 -30.41 2.92
C ALA A 97 -0.20 -31.01 1.64
N ASP A 98 -0.87 -31.97 1.01
CA ASP A 98 -0.43 -32.54 -0.28
C ASP A 98 -0.94 -31.64 -1.44
N ILE A 99 -0.32 -30.49 -1.59
CA ILE A 99 -0.71 -29.43 -2.53
C ILE A 99 0.14 -29.52 -3.78
N THR A 100 -0.52 -29.40 -4.93
CA THR A 100 0.14 -29.33 -6.24
C THR A 100 -0.28 -28.02 -6.92
N ILE A 101 0.70 -27.27 -7.43
CA ILE A 101 0.49 -26.01 -8.16
C ILE A 101 1.25 -26.04 -9.49
N ASP A 102 0.96 -25.08 -10.37
CA ASP A 102 1.63 -24.93 -11.65
C ASP A 102 3.14 -24.74 -11.47
N ALA A 103 3.93 -25.47 -12.28
CA ALA A 103 5.39 -25.40 -12.22
C ALA A 103 5.96 -24.02 -12.53
N ASP A 104 5.26 -23.21 -13.34
CA ASP A 104 5.71 -21.87 -13.69
C ASP A 104 5.72 -20.93 -12.48
N LEU A 105 4.85 -21.16 -11.48
CA LEU A 105 4.82 -20.40 -10.23
C LEU A 105 6.05 -20.62 -9.33
N GLY A 106 6.77 -21.72 -9.53
CA GLY A 106 8.01 -22.04 -8.82
C GLY A 106 9.25 -21.42 -9.46
N GLN A 107 9.10 -20.64 -10.54
CA GLN A 107 10.22 -20.09 -11.29
C GLN A 107 10.32 -18.58 -11.10
N VAL A 108 11.53 -18.15 -10.67
CA VAL A 108 11.91 -16.75 -10.61
C VAL A 108 13.28 -16.64 -11.26
N SER A 109 13.38 -15.88 -12.35
CA SER A 109 14.64 -15.71 -13.07
C SER A 109 15.58 -14.73 -12.37
N GLU A 110 16.89 -14.77 -12.66
CA GLU A 110 17.84 -13.77 -12.18
C GLU A 110 17.49 -12.37 -12.69
N GLU A 111 16.95 -12.26 -13.90
CA GLU A 111 16.52 -11.00 -14.49
C GLU A 111 15.34 -10.39 -13.69
N ASP A 112 14.38 -11.20 -13.28
CA ASP A 112 13.25 -10.75 -12.45
C ASP A 112 13.73 -10.26 -11.08
N ILE A 113 14.69 -10.97 -10.47
CA ILE A 113 15.31 -10.58 -9.20
C ILE A 113 16.04 -9.25 -9.35
N ASP A 114 16.87 -9.08 -10.39
CA ASP A 114 17.64 -7.86 -10.62
C ASP A 114 16.72 -6.67 -10.92
N ASN A 115 15.65 -6.87 -11.70
CA ASN A 115 14.63 -5.87 -11.97
C ASN A 115 13.88 -5.48 -10.69
N TYR A 116 13.50 -6.46 -9.87
CA TYR A 116 12.84 -6.20 -8.58
C TYR A 116 13.75 -5.38 -7.65
N ILE A 117 15.04 -5.75 -7.52
CA ILE A 117 16.01 -5.02 -6.71
C ILE A 117 16.13 -3.57 -7.20
N THR A 118 16.25 -3.37 -8.52
CA THR A 118 16.37 -2.04 -9.09
C THR A 118 15.13 -1.17 -8.82
N SER A 119 13.96 -1.71 -9.11
CA SER A 119 12.69 -0.95 -9.07
C SER A 119 12.13 -0.79 -7.65
N ASN A 120 12.35 -1.77 -6.75
CA ASN A 120 11.72 -1.79 -5.44
C ASN A 120 12.68 -1.59 -4.26
N VAL A 121 13.98 -1.79 -4.48
CA VAL A 121 14.98 -1.58 -3.43
C VAL A 121 15.81 -0.34 -3.71
N LEU A 122 16.60 -0.34 -4.79
CA LEU A 122 17.54 0.75 -5.09
C LEU A 122 16.83 2.08 -5.38
N SER A 123 15.70 2.06 -6.09
CA SER A 123 14.89 3.26 -6.39
C SER A 123 14.51 4.07 -5.15
N LYS A 124 14.32 3.43 -4.01
CA LYS A 124 13.98 4.09 -2.73
C LYS A 124 15.16 4.83 -2.10
N PHE A 125 16.36 4.55 -2.56
CA PHE A 125 17.59 5.23 -2.15
C PHE A 125 18.12 6.15 -3.25
N SER A 126 17.36 6.30 -4.34
CA SER A 126 17.70 7.26 -5.39
C SER A 126 17.67 8.68 -4.85
N THR A 127 18.54 9.51 -5.37
CA THR A 127 18.61 10.94 -5.08
C THR A 127 18.38 11.74 -6.36
N THR A 128 17.80 12.93 -6.23
CA THR A 128 17.63 13.85 -7.35
C THR A 128 18.78 14.83 -7.37
N GLU A 129 19.46 14.94 -8.50
CA GLU A 129 20.47 15.96 -8.77
C GLU A 129 19.94 16.97 -9.80
N GLN A 130 20.26 18.24 -9.61
CA GLN A 130 19.89 19.29 -10.54
C GLN A 130 21.01 19.49 -11.57
N ILE A 131 20.69 19.30 -12.84
CA ILE A 131 21.59 19.58 -13.96
C ILE A 131 21.27 20.97 -14.51
N THR A 132 22.29 21.81 -14.59
CA THR A 132 22.17 23.20 -15.08
C THR A 132 23.17 23.55 -16.19
N ASP A 133 23.95 22.59 -16.68
CA ASP A 133 25.09 22.81 -17.59
C ASP A 133 24.87 22.29 -19.01
N ARG A 134 23.65 21.80 -19.31
CA ARG A 134 23.26 21.38 -20.67
C ARG A 134 21.83 21.80 -21.01
N ALA A 135 21.53 21.81 -22.32
CA ALA A 135 20.16 22.00 -22.78
C ALA A 135 19.25 20.78 -22.43
N ALA A 136 17.96 21.05 -22.24
CA ALA A 136 16.94 20.03 -22.06
C ALA A 136 16.74 19.24 -23.36
N ALA A 137 16.54 17.94 -23.23
CA ALA A 137 16.26 17.00 -24.30
C ALA A 137 14.92 16.30 -24.08
N ASP A 138 14.40 15.70 -25.13
CA ASP A 138 13.22 14.83 -25.04
C ASP A 138 13.47 13.69 -24.07
N GLY A 139 12.51 13.41 -23.18
CA GLY A 139 12.63 12.45 -22.10
C GLY A 139 13.20 12.99 -20.79
N ASP A 140 13.74 14.22 -20.76
CA ASP A 140 14.20 14.84 -19.52
C ASP A 140 13.02 15.25 -18.65
N THR A 141 13.14 15.05 -17.33
CA THR A 141 12.27 15.71 -16.35
C THR A 141 12.89 17.07 -16.03
N VAL A 142 12.12 18.13 -16.22
CA VAL A 142 12.55 19.51 -16.00
C VAL A 142 11.69 20.18 -14.95
N ASN A 143 12.28 21.10 -14.19
CA ASN A 143 11.55 22.01 -13.33
C ASN A 143 11.43 23.36 -14.02
N ILE A 144 10.19 23.85 -14.16
CA ILE A 144 9.88 25.09 -14.86
C ILE A 144 9.02 26.01 -14.00
N ASP A 145 9.19 27.31 -14.20
CA ASP A 145 8.21 28.32 -13.83
C ASP A 145 7.57 28.90 -15.07
N TYR A 146 6.27 29.19 -14.99
CA TYR A 146 5.58 29.85 -16.10
C TYR A 146 4.45 30.78 -15.63
N VAL A 147 4.14 31.75 -16.50
CA VAL A 147 2.98 32.63 -16.39
C VAL A 147 2.27 32.67 -17.75
N GLY A 148 1.11 32.01 -17.83
CA GLY A 148 0.26 31.95 -19.02
C GLY A 148 -0.62 33.19 -19.17
N ARG A 149 -0.71 33.71 -20.40
CA ARG A 149 -1.54 34.87 -20.76
C ARG A 149 -2.31 34.59 -22.04
N ILE A 150 -3.59 35.02 -22.06
CA ILE A 150 -4.44 35.09 -23.23
C ILE A 150 -4.65 36.57 -23.53
N ASP A 151 -4.38 37.00 -24.74
CA ASP A 151 -4.43 38.42 -25.14
C ASP A 151 -3.67 39.36 -24.19
N GLY A 152 -2.58 38.87 -23.60
CA GLY A 152 -1.72 39.59 -22.66
C GLY A 152 -2.22 39.62 -21.20
N VAL A 153 -3.36 38.99 -20.89
CA VAL A 153 -3.96 38.94 -19.55
C VAL A 153 -3.70 37.54 -18.93
N ALA A 154 -3.10 37.51 -17.76
CA ALA A 154 -2.92 36.27 -17.03
C ALA A 154 -4.27 35.64 -16.61
N PHE A 155 -4.34 34.31 -16.62
CA PHE A 155 -5.53 33.57 -16.26
C PHE A 155 -5.28 32.62 -15.08
N ASP A 156 -6.33 32.26 -14.37
CA ASP A 156 -6.26 31.36 -13.21
C ASP A 156 -5.84 29.95 -13.65
N GLY A 157 -4.89 29.35 -12.90
CA GLY A 157 -4.32 28.04 -13.20
C GLY A 157 -3.16 28.08 -14.21
N GLY A 158 -2.86 29.25 -14.81
CA GLY A 158 -1.77 29.42 -15.76
C GLY A 158 -0.46 29.96 -15.16
N ASP A 159 -0.28 29.93 -13.83
CA ASP A 159 0.87 30.56 -13.15
C ASP A 159 1.36 29.65 -12.01
N THR A 160 2.65 29.25 -12.06
CA THR A 160 3.31 28.49 -11.00
C THR A 160 3.59 29.32 -9.75
N LYS A 161 3.49 30.66 -9.85
CA LYS A 161 3.77 31.62 -8.77
C LYS A 161 5.17 31.47 -8.17
N GLY A 162 6.13 30.97 -8.98
CA GLY A 162 7.51 30.75 -8.55
C GLY A 162 7.72 29.52 -7.64
N ASN A 163 6.74 28.62 -7.57
CA ASN A 163 6.88 27.38 -6.79
C ASN A 163 7.54 26.24 -7.61
N GLY A 164 7.71 26.44 -8.90
CA GLY A 164 8.17 25.42 -9.82
C GLY A 164 7.09 24.40 -10.16
N ALA A 165 7.21 23.79 -11.31
CA ALA A 165 6.41 22.63 -11.73
C ALA A 165 7.35 21.63 -12.43
N ASP A 166 7.27 20.36 -12.02
CA ASP A 166 8.03 19.30 -12.65
C ASP A 166 7.28 18.76 -13.87
N LEU A 167 8.00 18.53 -14.95
CA LEU A 167 7.46 18.12 -16.24
C LEU A 167 8.44 17.20 -16.95
N THR A 168 7.98 16.01 -17.37
CA THR A 168 8.78 15.14 -18.24
C THR A 168 8.49 15.46 -19.69
N LEU A 169 9.49 15.91 -20.43
CA LEU A 169 9.39 16.29 -21.84
C LEU A 169 9.07 15.06 -22.70
N GLY A 170 8.04 15.16 -23.53
CA GLY A 170 7.52 14.05 -24.34
C GLY A 170 6.50 13.16 -23.63
N SER A 171 6.10 13.50 -22.39
CA SER A 171 5.07 12.74 -21.64
C SER A 171 3.65 12.95 -22.17
N GLY A 172 3.40 14.08 -22.81
CA GLY A 172 2.06 14.46 -23.27
C GLY A 172 1.09 14.83 -22.13
N THR A 173 1.61 15.19 -20.96
CA THR A 173 0.80 15.60 -19.80
C THR A 173 0.35 17.05 -19.87
N TYR A 174 1.04 17.86 -20.64
CA TYR A 174 0.65 19.26 -20.93
C TYR A 174 -0.08 19.37 -22.26
N VAL A 175 -0.65 20.53 -22.53
CA VAL A 175 -1.31 20.82 -23.82
C VAL A 175 -0.35 20.66 -24.99
N ASP A 176 -0.87 20.23 -26.12
CA ASP A 176 -0.09 19.97 -27.34
C ASP A 176 0.88 21.12 -27.65
N ASN A 177 2.10 20.78 -28.05
CA ASN A 177 3.22 21.70 -28.35
C ASN A 177 3.77 22.48 -27.15
N PHE A 178 3.39 22.19 -25.92
CA PHE A 178 4.01 22.85 -24.76
C PHE A 178 5.39 22.28 -24.47
N GLU A 179 5.48 20.96 -24.38
CA GLU A 179 6.70 20.23 -23.98
C GLU A 179 7.79 20.34 -25.05
N GLU A 180 7.42 20.24 -26.34
CA GLU A 180 8.35 20.29 -27.47
C GLU A 180 9.08 21.62 -27.57
N GLN A 181 8.44 22.73 -27.15
CA GLN A 181 9.05 24.06 -27.22
C GLN A 181 10.09 24.28 -26.11
N ILE A 182 10.10 23.44 -25.06
CA ILE A 182 11.11 23.51 -23.99
C ILE A 182 12.40 22.79 -24.40
N VAL A 183 12.30 21.78 -25.27
CA VAL A 183 13.46 21.03 -25.76
C VAL A 183 14.45 21.96 -26.44
N GLY A 184 15.74 21.87 -26.02
CA GLY A 184 16.84 22.69 -26.55
C GLY A 184 17.13 23.96 -25.76
N HIS A 185 16.27 24.37 -24.81
CA HIS A 185 16.60 25.47 -23.92
C HIS A 185 17.50 25.05 -22.78
N ASN A 186 18.26 25.99 -22.26
CA ASN A 186 19.18 25.75 -21.13
C ASN A 186 18.53 26.21 -19.80
N PRO A 187 18.85 25.55 -18.68
CA PRO A 187 18.49 26.06 -17.36
C PRO A 187 18.89 27.52 -17.16
N GLY A 188 17.97 28.29 -16.58
CA GLY A 188 18.09 29.72 -16.39
C GLY A 188 17.59 30.56 -17.57
N GLU A 189 17.24 29.96 -18.71
CA GLU A 189 16.59 30.70 -19.83
C GLU A 189 15.13 30.95 -19.55
N THR A 190 14.67 32.15 -19.96
CA THR A 190 13.24 32.51 -19.99
C THR A 190 12.84 32.72 -21.46
N PHE A 191 11.75 32.10 -21.87
CA PHE A 191 11.28 32.10 -23.26
C PHE A 191 9.76 31.96 -23.30
N ASP A 192 9.16 32.30 -24.44
CA ASP A 192 7.72 32.17 -24.64
C ASP A 192 7.39 30.80 -25.24
N VAL A 193 6.44 30.09 -24.62
CA VAL A 193 5.81 28.87 -25.12
C VAL A 193 4.39 29.22 -25.58
N THR A 194 4.10 29.03 -26.86
CA THR A 194 2.79 29.35 -27.43
C THR A 194 2.02 28.08 -27.73
N VAL A 195 0.82 27.96 -27.15
CA VAL A 195 -0.06 26.80 -27.33
C VAL A 195 -1.48 27.26 -27.71
N THR A 196 -2.27 26.36 -28.31
CA THR A 196 -3.70 26.56 -28.49
C THR A 196 -4.41 25.48 -27.66
N PHE A 197 -5.26 25.90 -26.74
CA PHE A 197 -6.10 24.99 -25.96
C PHE A 197 -7.06 24.23 -26.87
N PRO A 198 -7.32 22.94 -26.65
CA PRO A 198 -8.36 22.20 -27.33
C PRO A 198 -9.74 22.88 -27.20
N GLU A 199 -10.59 22.68 -28.19
CA GLU A 199 -11.99 23.20 -28.14
C GLU A 199 -12.81 22.61 -26.99
N ASP A 200 -12.43 21.45 -26.49
CA ASP A 200 -13.06 20.69 -25.42
C ASP A 200 -12.15 20.56 -24.16
N TYR A 201 -11.30 21.54 -23.89
CA TYR A 201 -10.36 21.54 -22.75
C TYR A 201 -11.08 21.46 -21.38
N GLY A 202 -12.40 21.67 -21.35
CA GLY A 202 -13.19 21.58 -20.12
C GLY A 202 -13.28 22.89 -19.33
N ASN A 203 -12.67 23.97 -19.81
CA ASN A 203 -12.81 25.33 -19.28
C ASN A 203 -13.24 26.29 -20.42
N GLU A 204 -14.48 26.79 -20.36
CA GLU A 204 -15.06 27.65 -21.40
C GLU A 204 -14.23 28.91 -21.66
N ASP A 205 -13.52 29.41 -20.64
CA ASP A 205 -12.67 30.59 -20.76
C ASP A 205 -11.36 30.33 -21.52
N LEU A 206 -10.97 29.05 -21.65
CA LEU A 206 -9.73 28.64 -22.32
C LEU A 206 -9.97 27.90 -23.64
N ASN A 207 -11.13 27.26 -23.83
CA ASN A 207 -11.43 26.44 -25.00
C ASN A 207 -11.11 27.16 -26.32
N GLY A 208 -10.28 26.53 -27.15
CA GLY A 208 -9.90 27.01 -28.49
C GLY A 208 -9.02 28.27 -28.50
N LYS A 209 -8.62 28.79 -27.33
CA LYS A 209 -7.84 30.04 -27.27
C LYS A 209 -6.33 29.78 -27.37
N GLU A 210 -5.64 30.70 -28.05
CA GLU A 210 -4.19 30.77 -28.01
C GLU A 210 -3.72 31.41 -26.70
N ALA A 211 -2.75 30.79 -26.07
CA ALA A 211 -2.10 31.30 -24.87
C ALA A 211 -0.57 31.34 -25.07
N VAL A 212 0.05 32.35 -24.47
CA VAL A 212 1.52 32.48 -24.39
C VAL A 212 1.94 32.33 -22.96
N PHE A 213 2.82 31.37 -22.70
CA PHE A 213 3.40 31.10 -21.39
C PHE A 213 4.83 31.63 -21.38
N GLU A 214 5.08 32.69 -20.62
CA GLU A 214 6.44 33.14 -20.30
C GLU A 214 7.02 32.09 -19.35
N THR A 215 7.88 31.22 -19.85
CA THR A 215 8.38 30.02 -19.18
C THR A 215 9.86 30.19 -18.85
N THR A 216 10.24 29.87 -17.63
CA THR A 216 11.66 29.80 -17.20
C THR A 216 11.99 28.34 -16.92
N LEU A 217 13.02 27.80 -17.56
CA LEU A 217 13.58 26.49 -17.24
C LEU A 217 14.53 26.64 -16.05
N ASN A 218 14.14 26.09 -14.87
CA ASN A 218 14.93 26.23 -13.65
C ASN A 218 16.12 25.27 -13.64
N TYR A 219 15.88 23.98 -13.86
CA TYR A 219 16.89 22.92 -13.92
C TYR A 219 16.30 21.68 -14.59
N ILE A 220 17.18 20.75 -14.94
CA ILE A 220 16.82 19.40 -15.37
C ILE A 220 17.04 18.49 -14.18
N GLU A 221 16.07 17.62 -13.89
CA GLU A 221 16.21 16.61 -12.84
C GLU A 221 16.93 15.37 -13.37
N ASN A 222 17.89 14.90 -12.60
CA ASN A 222 18.57 13.63 -12.84
C ASN A 222 18.40 12.73 -11.62
N THR A 223 17.67 11.63 -11.78
CA THR A 223 17.54 10.62 -10.73
C THR A 223 18.77 9.72 -10.74
N VAL A 224 19.55 9.78 -9.68
CA VAL A 224 20.73 8.93 -9.48
C VAL A 224 20.36 7.77 -8.58
N THR A 225 20.24 6.58 -9.18
CA THR A 225 20.03 5.32 -8.45
C THR A 225 21.39 4.75 -8.04
N PRO A 226 21.57 4.33 -6.78
CA PRO A 226 22.84 3.77 -6.33
C PRO A 226 23.18 2.48 -7.06
N GLU A 227 24.48 2.20 -7.23
CA GLU A 227 24.94 0.93 -7.75
C GLU A 227 24.84 -0.17 -6.69
N LEU A 228 24.34 -1.34 -7.08
CA LEU A 228 24.25 -2.50 -6.22
C LEU A 228 25.64 -3.09 -5.95
N SER A 229 26.03 -3.19 -4.68
CA SER A 229 27.28 -3.80 -4.24
C SER A 229 27.14 -4.37 -2.84
N ASP A 230 28.04 -5.28 -2.45
CA ASP A 230 28.06 -5.85 -1.08
C ASP A 230 28.23 -4.75 -0.03
N GLU A 231 29.06 -3.74 -0.31
CA GLU A 231 29.27 -2.60 0.57
C GLU A 231 27.97 -1.78 0.74
N TRP A 232 27.29 -1.52 -0.36
CA TRP A 232 26.01 -0.79 -0.33
C TRP A 232 24.94 -1.57 0.47
N VAL A 233 24.82 -2.90 0.25
CA VAL A 233 23.87 -3.74 1.00
C VAL A 233 24.19 -3.72 2.49
N ALA A 234 25.46 -3.94 2.88
CA ALA A 234 25.89 -3.91 4.25
C ALA A 234 25.64 -2.55 4.93
N GLU A 235 25.89 -1.44 4.23
CA GLU A 235 25.70 -0.10 4.77
C GLU A 235 24.21 0.26 4.97
N ASN A 236 23.34 -0.15 4.03
CA ASN A 236 21.97 0.33 3.98
C ASN A 236 20.95 -0.68 4.52
N LEU A 237 21.23 -2.00 4.48
CA LEU A 237 20.25 -3.04 4.81
C LEU A 237 20.64 -3.90 6.02
N ALA A 238 21.92 -3.93 6.45
CA ALA A 238 22.32 -4.80 7.54
C ALA A 238 21.63 -4.49 8.88
N ALA A 239 21.49 -3.20 9.19
CA ALA A 239 20.92 -2.78 10.47
C ALA A 239 19.41 -3.06 10.59
N THR A 240 18.71 -3.17 9.46
CA THR A 240 17.24 -3.23 9.43
C THR A 240 16.72 -4.57 8.95
N MET A 241 17.47 -5.25 8.06
CA MET A 241 17.06 -6.51 7.45
C MET A 241 18.07 -7.64 7.70
N SER A 242 19.18 -7.36 8.40
CA SER A 242 20.29 -8.30 8.62
C SER A 242 20.93 -8.82 7.30
N LEU A 243 20.82 -8.07 6.20
CA LEU A 243 21.41 -8.42 4.90
C LEU A 243 22.75 -7.72 4.74
N ASN A 244 23.81 -8.49 4.44
CA ASN A 244 25.19 -8.00 4.47
C ASN A 244 25.89 -8.02 3.11
N ASN A 245 25.31 -8.64 2.09
CA ASN A 245 25.87 -8.76 0.77
C ASN A 245 24.76 -8.96 -0.29
N VAL A 246 25.15 -8.86 -1.56
CA VAL A 246 24.24 -8.98 -2.71
C VAL A 246 23.58 -10.36 -2.79
N ASP A 247 24.33 -11.43 -2.48
CA ASP A 247 23.78 -12.79 -2.53
C ASP A 247 22.66 -12.99 -1.50
N GLU A 248 22.81 -12.45 -0.29
CA GLU A 248 21.77 -12.47 0.75
C GLU A 248 20.55 -11.66 0.32
N LEU A 249 20.74 -10.47 -0.29
CA LEU A 249 19.64 -9.67 -0.82
C LEU A 249 18.90 -10.40 -1.94
N LYS A 250 19.63 -11.00 -2.91
CA LYS A 250 19.03 -11.78 -3.99
C LYS A 250 18.25 -12.98 -3.48
N ALA A 251 18.79 -13.70 -2.50
CA ALA A 251 18.10 -14.83 -1.87
C ALA A 251 16.80 -14.39 -1.17
N PHE A 252 16.84 -13.26 -0.45
CA PHE A 252 15.67 -12.67 0.19
C PHE A 252 14.60 -12.26 -0.83
N VAL A 253 14.98 -11.53 -1.89
CA VAL A 253 14.05 -11.10 -2.94
C VAL A 253 13.44 -12.31 -3.64
N LYS A 254 14.25 -13.32 -3.99
CA LYS A 254 13.76 -14.55 -4.59
C LYS A 254 12.71 -15.25 -3.72
N SER A 255 12.98 -15.36 -2.41
CA SER A 255 12.05 -15.96 -1.45
C SER A 255 10.73 -15.17 -1.38
N THR A 256 10.81 -13.84 -1.39
CA THR A 256 9.63 -12.96 -1.40
C THR A 256 8.81 -13.15 -2.68
N MET A 257 9.45 -13.13 -3.85
CA MET A 257 8.77 -13.32 -5.12
C MET A 257 8.12 -14.70 -5.25
N LEU A 258 8.81 -15.76 -4.77
CA LEU A 258 8.24 -17.12 -4.75
C LEU A 258 7.03 -17.18 -3.82
N TYR A 259 7.10 -16.56 -2.66
CA TYR A 259 5.95 -16.47 -1.74
C TYR A 259 4.77 -15.77 -2.40
N ASP A 260 4.99 -14.59 -3.00
CA ASP A 260 3.95 -13.80 -3.65
C ASP A 260 3.31 -14.56 -4.83
N ASN A 261 4.12 -15.28 -5.62
CA ASN A 261 3.63 -16.05 -6.77
C ASN A 261 2.78 -17.27 -6.36
N GLN A 262 3.08 -17.90 -5.23
CA GLN A 262 2.53 -19.20 -4.86
C GLN A 262 1.45 -19.14 -3.79
N ALA A 263 1.47 -18.13 -2.92
CA ALA A 263 0.60 -18.10 -1.74
C ALA A 263 -0.90 -18.16 -2.10
N SER A 264 -1.32 -17.51 -3.17
CA SER A 264 -2.71 -17.51 -3.63
C SER A 264 -3.16 -18.91 -4.11
N ASP A 265 -2.33 -19.58 -4.90
CA ASP A 265 -2.64 -20.88 -5.46
C ASP A 265 -2.56 -21.99 -4.40
N VAL A 266 -1.58 -21.90 -3.50
CA VAL A 266 -1.46 -22.79 -2.33
C VAL A 266 -2.68 -22.61 -1.41
N TYR A 267 -3.11 -21.37 -1.15
CA TYR A 267 -4.31 -21.11 -0.38
C TYR A 267 -5.55 -21.67 -1.05
N THR A 268 -5.74 -21.43 -2.35
CA THR A 268 -6.88 -21.93 -3.12
C THR A 268 -6.94 -23.45 -3.11
N ALA A 269 -5.81 -24.11 -3.39
CA ALA A 269 -5.72 -25.57 -3.39
C ALA A 269 -5.95 -26.18 -1.99
N LEU A 270 -5.52 -25.48 -0.93
CA LEU A 270 -5.82 -25.86 0.45
C LEU A 270 -7.31 -25.68 0.77
N HIS A 271 -7.87 -24.52 0.42
CA HIS A 271 -9.27 -24.17 0.66
C HIS A 271 -10.22 -25.17 0.00
N ASP A 272 -9.92 -25.62 -1.22
CA ASP A 272 -10.74 -26.58 -1.98
C ASP A 272 -10.76 -27.99 -1.36
N LYS A 273 -9.79 -28.31 -0.50
CA LYS A 273 -9.71 -29.60 0.20
C LYS A 273 -10.46 -29.66 1.51
N VAL A 274 -10.84 -28.51 2.08
CA VAL A 274 -11.38 -28.42 3.44
C VAL A 274 -12.89 -28.20 3.43
N SER A 275 -13.52 -28.43 4.57
CA SER A 275 -14.90 -28.03 4.79
C SER A 275 -15.02 -27.28 6.10
N TYR A 276 -15.98 -26.35 6.13
CA TYR A 276 -16.27 -25.52 7.28
C TYR A 276 -17.55 -25.95 7.98
N ALA A 277 -17.64 -25.73 9.26
CA ALA A 277 -18.88 -25.88 10.01
C ALA A 277 -19.94 -24.91 9.46
N ASP A 278 -21.23 -25.29 9.56
CA ASP A 278 -22.33 -24.43 9.12
C ASP A 278 -22.36 -23.10 9.87
N GLU A 279 -22.03 -23.12 11.16
CA GLU A 279 -21.94 -21.96 12.02
C GLU A 279 -20.46 -21.72 12.41
N LEU A 280 -19.97 -20.50 12.13
CA LEU A 280 -18.63 -20.05 12.53
C LEU A 280 -18.67 -19.44 13.95
N PRO A 281 -17.53 -19.37 14.66
CA PRO A 281 -17.49 -18.76 15.98
C PRO A 281 -17.86 -17.28 15.92
N GLN A 282 -18.91 -16.90 16.65
CA GLN A 282 -19.45 -15.53 16.62
C GLN A 282 -18.40 -14.50 17.02
N THR A 283 -17.53 -14.83 17.99
CA THR A 283 -16.44 -13.94 18.43
C THR A 283 -15.46 -13.59 17.31
N ALA A 284 -15.21 -14.53 16.38
CA ALA A 284 -14.36 -14.27 15.21
C ALA A 284 -15.10 -13.44 14.16
N LEU A 285 -16.38 -13.74 13.90
CA LEU A 285 -17.22 -12.93 13.00
C LEU A 285 -17.33 -11.48 13.49
N ASP A 286 -17.59 -11.29 14.80
CA ASP A 286 -17.67 -9.96 15.41
C ASP A 286 -16.33 -9.21 15.29
N TYR A 287 -15.22 -9.88 15.54
CA TYR A 287 -13.89 -9.26 15.40
C TYR A 287 -13.63 -8.76 13.97
N TYR A 288 -13.85 -9.60 12.94
CA TYR A 288 -13.60 -9.19 11.55
C TYR A 288 -14.61 -8.15 11.05
N ARG A 289 -15.85 -8.17 11.55
CA ARG A 289 -16.80 -7.07 11.36
C ARG A 289 -16.23 -5.76 11.94
N ASP A 290 -15.75 -5.80 13.17
CA ASP A 290 -15.24 -4.62 13.86
C ASP A 290 -13.95 -4.10 13.26
N VAL A 291 -13.09 -4.95 12.67
CA VAL A 291 -11.95 -4.53 11.86
C VAL A 291 -12.39 -3.70 10.66
N LEU A 292 -13.43 -4.12 9.93
CA LEU A 292 -13.97 -3.36 8.80
C LEU A 292 -14.59 -2.04 9.25
N LEU A 293 -15.36 -2.05 10.32
CA LEU A 293 -15.99 -0.86 10.90
C LEU A 293 -14.94 0.13 11.41
N TYR A 294 -13.88 -0.35 12.07
CA TYR A 294 -12.80 0.49 12.57
C TYR A 294 -12.07 1.24 11.45
N ARG A 295 -11.92 0.61 10.29
CA ARG A 295 -11.38 1.28 9.11
C ARG A 295 -12.25 2.47 8.67
N ILE A 296 -13.56 2.27 8.58
CA ILE A 296 -14.51 3.35 8.21
C ILE A 296 -14.50 4.44 9.28
N TYR A 297 -14.53 4.03 10.56
CA TYR A 297 -14.48 4.94 11.70
C TYR A 297 -13.24 5.85 11.65
N THR A 298 -12.06 5.27 11.46
CA THR A 298 -10.82 6.06 11.40
C THR A 298 -10.76 6.98 10.18
N TYR A 299 -11.26 6.56 9.02
CA TYR A 299 -11.39 7.44 7.86
C TYR A 299 -12.36 8.60 8.14
N ALA A 300 -13.53 8.31 8.71
CA ALA A 300 -14.50 9.35 9.05
C ALA A 300 -13.90 10.38 10.02
N GLN A 301 -13.18 9.93 11.06
CA GLN A 301 -12.47 10.83 11.98
C GLN A 301 -11.42 11.70 11.28
N ASN A 302 -10.64 11.13 10.37
CA ASN A 302 -9.60 11.85 9.62
C ASN A 302 -10.19 12.94 8.69
N TYR A 303 -11.40 12.72 8.17
CA TYR A 303 -12.11 13.69 7.33
C TYR A 303 -13.04 14.61 8.14
N GLY A 304 -13.11 14.46 9.46
CA GLY A 304 -13.98 15.28 10.32
C GLY A 304 -15.47 15.06 10.03
N THR A 305 -15.88 13.85 9.67
CA THR A 305 -17.26 13.46 9.35
C THR A 305 -17.67 12.22 10.13
N ASP A 306 -18.94 11.85 10.07
CA ASP A 306 -19.45 10.57 10.60
C ASP A 306 -19.35 9.43 9.57
N MET A 307 -19.47 8.17 10.05
CA MET A 307 -19.34 6.97 9.21
C MET A 307 -20.43 6.91 8.12
N ALA A 308 -21.66 7.28 8.42
CA ALA A 308 -22.77 7.22 7.47
C ALA A 308 -22.58 8.24 6.34
N THR A 309 -22.15 9.47 6.68
CA THR A 309 -21.80 10.51 5.71
C THR A 309 -20.63 10.08 4.83
N LEU A 310 -19.57 9.48 5.41
CA LEU A 310 -18.44 8.96 4.63
C LEU A 310 -18.90 7.89 3.62
N LEU A 311 -19.71 6.92 4.08
CA LEU A 311 -20.22 5.83 3.24
C LEU A 311 -21.13 6.32 2.12
N SER A 312 -21.96 7.34 2.38
CA SER A 312 -22.85 7.92 1.36
C SER A 312 -22.13 8.81 0.35
N SER A 313 -20.92 9.28 0.65
CA SER A 313 -20.14 10.16 -0.23
C SER A 313 -19.55 9.46 -1.46
N GLY A 314 -19.45 8.13 -1.45
CA GLY A 314 -18.74 7.35 -2.48
C GLY A 314 -17.21 7.37 -2.38
N MET A 315 -16.63 8.04 -1.38
CA MET A 315 -15.17 8.10 -1.18
C MET A 315 -14.56 6.72 -0.88
N MET A 316 -15.38 5.75 -0.46
CA MET A 316 -14.96 4.36 -0.22
C MET A 316 -15.13 3.46 -1.46
N GLY A 317 -15.38 4.02 -2.64
CA GLY A 317 -15.52 3.29 -3.90
C GLY A 317 -16.95 2.84 -4.22
N ALA A 318 -17.82 2.75 -3.22
CA ALA A 318 -19.26 2.50 -3.37
C ALA A 318 -20.02 3.44 -2.43
N THR A 319 -21.33 3.60 -2.66
CA THR A 319 -22.21 4.42 -1.81
C THR A 319 -23.17 3.52 -1.03
N TYR A 320 -23.35 3.80 0.25
CA TYR A 320 -24.29 3.11 1.11
C TYR A 320 -25.13 4.13 1.89
N ASP A 321 -26.42 3.84 2.04
CA ASP A 321 -27.37 4.73 2.73
C ASP A 321 -27.19 4.71 4.28
N SER A 322 -26.52 3.69 4.81
CA SER A 322 -26.25 3.52 6.24
C SER A 322 -25.08 2.56 6.48
N VAL A 323 -24.59 2.54 7.72
CA VAL A 323 -23.61 1.54 8.18
C VAL A 323 -24.18 0.12 8.11
N ASP A 324 -25.47 -0.07 8.45
CA ASP A 324 -26.13 -1.37 8.35
C ASP A 324 -26.19 -1.88 6.90
N ALA A 325 -26.49 -1.00 5.93
CA ALA A 325 -26.51 -1.36 4.51
C ALA A 325 -25.12 -1.79 4.03
N TYR A 326 -24.06 -1.14 4.53
CA TYR A 326 -22.69 -1.57 4.26
C TYR A 326 -22.38 -2.94 4.89
N LEU A 327 -22.81 -3.20 6.12
CA LEU A 327 -22.57 -4.47 6.81
C LEU A 327 -23.35 -5.62 6.17
N ASP A 328 -24.57 -5.36 5.69
CA ASP A 328 -25.35 -6.34 4.95
C ASP A 328 -24.61 -6.79 3.68
N ASP A 329 -24.05 -5.82 2.92
CA ASP A 329 -23.24 -6.09 1.73
C ASP A 329 -21.91 -6.78 2.07
N ALA A 330 -21.29 -6.43 3.21
CA ALA A 330 -20.03 -7.01 3.67
C ALA A 330 -20.16 -8.40 4.31
N THR A 331 -21.38 -8.93 4.51
CA THR A 331 -21.62 -10.18 5.26
C THR A 331 -20.83 -11.36 4.71
N ASP A 332 -20.86 -11.58 3.39
CA ASP A 332 -20.12 -12.68 2.75
C ASP A 332 -18.60 -12.47 2.84
N SER A 333 -18.14 -11.23 2.77
CA SER A 333 -16.72 -10.87 2.93
C SER A 333 -16.25 -11.15 4.35
N ILE A 334 -17.02 -10.75 5.37
CA ILE A 334 -16.73 -11.03 6.80
C ILE A 334 -16.62 -12.53 7.02
N LYS A 335 -17.58 -13.30 6.47
CA LYS A 335 -17.57 -14.76 6.54
C LYS A 335 -16.31 -15.35 5.88
N SER A 336 -15.98 -14.90 4.68
CA SER A 336 -14.81 -15.37 3.93
C SER A 336 -13.49 -15.09 4.67
N ILE A 337 -13.32 -13.87 5.20
CA ILE A 337 -12.14 -13.51 6.00
C ILE A 337 -12.05 -14.37 7.26
N THR A 338 -13.18 -14.59 7.93
CA THR A 338 -13.24 -15.46 9.12
C THR A 338 -12.85 -16.89 8.77
N GLN A 339 -13.36 -17.44 7.67
CA GLN A 339 -12.99 -18.77 7.19
C GLN A 339 -11.50 -18.89 6.88
N GLN A 340 -10.93 -17.88 6.23
CA GLN A 340 -9.49 -17.83 5.96
C GLN A 340 -8.67 -17.86 7.25
N ALA A 341 -9.01 -17.03 8.22
CA ALA A 341 -8.32 -16.98 9.50
C ALA A 341 -8.41 -18.30 10.26
N LEU A 342 -9.61 -18.91 10.30
CA LEU A 342 -9.83 -20.21 10.90
C LEU A 342 -9.07 -21.33 10.20
N LEU A 343 -9.00 -21.30 8.86
CA LEU A 343 -8.23 -22.27 8.08
C LEU A 343 -6.74 -22.21 8.45
N MET A 344 -6.16 -21.02 8.44
CA MET A 344 -4.75 -20.85 8.77
C MET A 344 -4.45 -21.27 10.22
N GLN A 345 -5.35 -20.92 11.17
CA GLN A 345 -5.22 -21.38 12.55
C GLN A 345 -5.40 -22.89 12.69
N ALA A 346 -6.35 -23.51 11.98
CA ALA A 346 -6.53 -24.97 12.02
C ALA A 346 -5.30 -25.72 11.50
N VAL A 347 -4.68 -25.22 10.45
CA VAL A 347 -3.41 -25.76 9.92
C VAL A 347 -2.30 -25.58 10.97
N ALA A 348 -2.18 -24.39 11.59
CA ALA A 348 -1.22 -24.14 12.67
C ALA A 348 -1.43 -25.11 13.84
N GLU A 349 -2.66 -25.29 14.31
CA GLU A 349 -3.01 -26.25 15.35
C GLU A 349 -2.60 -27.70 15.00
N LYS A 350 -2.89 -28.12 13.76
CA LYS A 350 -2.57 -29.46 13.25
C LYS A 350 -1.05 -29.68 13.16
N MET A 351 -0.29 -28.66 12.74
CA MET A 351 1.18 -28.69 12.66
C MET A 351 1.85 -28.48 14.02
N GLY A 352 1.13 -27.96 15.01
CA GLY A 352 1.67 -27.59 16.32
C GLY A 352 2.47 -26.30 16.30
N PHE A 353 2.24 -25.41 15.33
CA PHE A 353 2.87 -24.10 15.21
C PHE A 353 2.30 -23.15 16.26
N LYS A 354 3.18 -22.32 16.80
CA LYS A 354 2.84 -21.26 17.76
C LYS A 354 3.79 -20.11 17.53
N CYS A 355 3.28 -18.90 17.66
CA CYS A 355 4.11 -17.70 17.59
C CYS A 355 4.16 -17.03 18.96
N ASP A 356 5.12 -17.40 19.79
CA ASP A 356 5.45 -16.64 21.00
C ASP A 356 6.31 -15.41 20.67
N THR A 357 6.68 -14.63 21.69
CA THR A 357 7.46 -13.40 21.46
C THR A 357 8.85 -13.68 20.87
N ASP A 358 9.48 -14.80 21.22
CA ASP A 358 10.80 -15.15 20.67
C ASP A 358 10.69 -15.56 19.21
N THR A 359 9.70 -16.37 18.85
CA THR A 359 9.37 -16.74 17.46
C THR A 359 9.02 -15.49 16.64
N MET A 360 8.14 -14.64 17.17
CA MET A 360 7.78 -13.38 16.49
C MET A 360 9.04 -12.55 16.19
N ASN A 361 9.90 -12.34 17.15
CA ASN A 361 11.10 -11.52 16.94
C ASN A 361 12.09 -12.16 15.95
N ALA A 362 12.19 -13.49 15.92
CA ALA A 362 13.08 -14.21 15.02
C ALA A 362 12.60 -14.15 13.56
N ASP A 363 11.30 -14.30 13.34
CA ASP A 363 10.73 -14.43 12.01
C ASP A 363 10.17 -13.10 11.44
N PHE A 364 10.02 -12.08 12.31
CA PHE A 364 9.47 -10.78 11.92
C PHE A 364 10.22 -10.16 10.74
N GLY A 365 11.54 -10.22 10.74
CA GLY A 365 12.37 -9.64 9.68
C GLY A 365 12.11 -10.23 8.29
N ARG A 366 11.74 -11.51 8.24
CA ARG A 366 11.43 -12.21 7.00
C ARG A 366 10.21 -11.63 6.29
N TYR A 367 9.17 -11.26 7.04
CA TYR A 367 7.88 -10.85 6.47
C TYR A 367 7.69 -9.34 6.43
N TYR A 368 8.37 -8.60 7.31
CA TYR A 368 8.17 -7.15 7.47
C TYR A 368 9.34 -6.30 6.97
N GLY A 369 10.43 -6.92 6.52
CA GLY A 369 11.59 -6.22 6.00
C GLY A 369 12.32 -5.34 7.03
N THR A 370 12.11 -5.59 8.31
CA THR A 370 12.79 -4.95 9.44
C THR A 370 12.88 -5.90 10.63
N THR A 371 14.00 -5.92 11.32
CA THR A 371 14.20 -6.75 12.52
C THR A 371 13.63 -6.11 13.79
N ASP A 372 13.15 -4.87 13.74
CA ASP A 372 12.57 -4.17 14.88
C ASP A 372 11.03 -4.12 14.77
N PRO A 373 10.29 -4.92 15.56
CA PRO A 373 8.83 -4.93 15.54
C PRO A 373 8.18 -3.78 16.31
N SER A 374 8.94 -2.93 17.01
CA SER A 374 8.42 -1.98 18.03
C SER A 374 7.33 -1.06 17.51
N GLN A 375 7.48 -0.52 16.31
CA GLN A 375 6.48 0.38 15.72
C GLN A 375 5.17 -0.36 15.41
N TYR A 376 5.26 -1.57 14.87
CA TYR A 376 4.09 -2.40 14.55
C TYR A 376 3.39 -2.88 15.82
N VAL A 377 4.16 -3.31 16.82
CA VAL A 377 3.64 -3.68 18.14
C VAL A 377 2.94 -2.49 18.80
N SER A 378 3.50 -1.29 18.70
CA SER A 378 2.87 -0.07 19.22
C SER A 378 1.57 0.28 18.48
N ALA A 379 1.49 0.08 17.16
CA ALA A 379 0.34 0.43 16.35
C ALA A 379 -0.79 -0.61 16.41
N TYR A 380 -0.45 -1.90 16.44
CA TYR A 380 -1.41 -3.00 16.27
C TYR A 380 -1.48 -3.95 17.47
N GLY A 381 -0.54 -3.86 18.40
CA GLY A 381 -0.42 -4.77 19.54
C GLY A 381 0.32 -6.07 19.20
N GLU A 382 1.01 -6.61 20.21
CA GLU A 382 1.92 -7.75 20.04
C GLU A 382 1.21 -9.02 19.54
N ASN A 383 0.04 -9.37 20.11
CA ASN A 383 -0.64 -10.60 19.73
C ASN A 383 -1.19 -10.57 18.29
N TYR A 384 -1.55 -9.39 17.77
CA TYR A 384 -1.90 -9.23 16.36
C TYR A 384 -0.69 -9.49 15.45
N ILE A 385 0.50 -8.99 15.82
CA ILE A 385 1.72 -9.25 15.06
C ILE A 385 2.09 -10.74 15.12
N LYS A 386 1.95 -11.38 16.28
CA LYS A 386 2.14 -12.83 16.43
C LYS A 386 1.21 -13.63 15.52
N MET A 387 -0.07 -13.24 15.44
CA MET A 387 -1.03 -13.88 14.53
C MET A 387 -0.58 -13.78 13.07
N ASN A 388 -0.14 -12.60 12.64
CA ASN A 388 0.33 -12.40 11.26
C ASN A 388 1.59 -13.24 10.97
N VAL A 389 2.57 -13.23 11.85
CA VAL A 389 3.79 -14.06 11.71
C VAL A 389 3.42 -15.53 11.66
N LEU A 390 2.56 -16.01 12.56
CA LEU A 390 2.07 -17.39 12.58
C LEU A 390 1.44 -17.81 11.25
N GLN A 391 0.55 -16.99 10.70
CA GLN A 391 -0.10 -17.28 9.42
C GLN A 391 0.92 -17.31 8.26
N SER A 392 1.89 -16.40 8.29
CA SER A 392 2.97 -16.36 7.30
C SER A 392 3.87 -17.59 7.39
N ASP A 393 4.21 -18.05 8.60
CA ASP A 393 5.02 -19.27 8.82
C ASP A 393 4.28 -20.53 8.35
N VAL A 394 2.97 -20.59 8.61
CA VAL A 394 2.11 -21.69 8.11
C VAL A 394 2.10 -21.69 6.58
N MET A 395 1.88 -20.56 5.95
CA MET A 395 1.86 -20.44 4.49
C MET A 395 3.22 -20.77 3.89
N GLN A 396 4.31 -20.27 4.46
CA GLN A 396 5.67 -20.59 4.02
C GLN A 396 5.95 -22.07 4.11
N ASN A 397 5.54 -22.73 5.20
CA ASN A 397 5.71 -24.16 5.34
C ASN A 397 4.93 -24.95 4.28
N LEU A 398 3.72 -24.53 3.92
CA LEU A 398 2.95 -25.13 2.84
C LEU A 398 3.65 -24.94 1.49
N ILE A 399 4.13 -23.72 1.20
CA ILE A 399 4.88 -23.38 -0.02
C ILE A 399 6.15 -24.22 -0.15
N ASP A 400 6.91 -24.38 0.92
CA ASP A 400 8.16 -25.15 0.93
C ASP A 400 7.94 -26.65 0.63
N ASN A 401 6.71 -27.14 0.75
CA ASN A 401 6.34 -28.55 0.57
C ASN A 401 5.43 -28.80 -0.64
N VAL A 402 5.12 -27.77 -1.48
CA VAL A 402 4.29 -27.95 -2.67
C VAL A 402 4.94 -28.88 -3.68
N LYS A 403 4.09 -29.53 -4.47
CA LYS A 403 4.47 -30.27 -5.68
C LYS A 403 4.15 -29.42 -6.90
N TYR A 404 4.94 -29.58 -7.94
CA TYR A 404 4.75 -28.86 -9.21
C TYR A 404 4.30 -29.82 -10.30
N GLU A 405 3.37 -29.41 -11.15
CA GLU A 405 2.90 -30.16 -12.32
C GLU A 405 2.83 -29.31 -13.60
#